data_f6330ae8329c4e3845e80f3c79428d3f
#
_entry.id   f6330ae8329c4e3845e80f3c79428d3f
#
_cell.length_a   1.000
_cell.length_b   1.000
_cell.length_c   1.000
_cell.angle_alpha   90.00
_cell.angle_beta   90.00
_cell.angle_gamma   90.00
#
_symmetry.space_group_name_H-M   'P 1'
#
loop_
_entity.id
_entity.type
_entity.pdbx_description
1 polymer ?
#
loop_
_entity_poly.entity_id
_entity_poly.type
_entity_poly.pdbx_seq_one_letter_code
_entity_poly.pdbx_strand_id
1 'polypeptide(L)'
;STKEELPFGILELGKEEYLAFQINSNNSWYYEISDVNKRLYLCLDGGNSAFNGWHKTLGPGETYRSETFVLAFGESVNGVLSSLTDYRRRIAGKCSADENLPVIFNEYMHLSWDSPDENRTRNAAERIAELGVEYYVIDCGWHDEVDGNVIYPYVGKWRESHARFPGGLKKTTNYIRSLGMK
;
A
#
# COMPACT_ATOMS: atom_id res chain seq x y z
N SER A 1 3.22 -17.15 -2.26
CA SER A 1 2.64 -16.63 -1.00
C SER A 1 2.97 -15.15 -0.82
N THR A 2 2.35 -14.48 0.14
CA THR A 2 2.59 -13.05 0.44
C THR A 2 4.04 -12.68 0.73
N LYS A 3 4.90 -13.64 1.00
CA LYS A 3 6.28 -13.38 1.41
C LYS A 3 7.23 -13.15 0.24
N GLU A 4 7.05 -13.84 -0.87
CA GLU A 4 8.05 -13.90 -1.94
C GLU A 4 7.47 -13.62 -3.33
N GLU A 5 6.15 -13.75 -3.50
CA GLU A 5 5.47 -13.71 -4.78
C GLU A 5 4.48 -12.54 -4.84
N LEU A 6 4.01 -12.23 -6.04
CA LEU A 6 2.92 -11.31 -6.25
C LEU A 6 1.57 -12.06 -6.28
N PRO A 7 0.44 -11.44 -5.87
CA PRO A 7 -0.89 -12.05 -5.94
C PRO A 7 -1.43 -12.14 -7.37
N PHE A 8 -0.56 -12.46 -8.31
CA PHE A 8 -0.86 -12.42 -9.73
C PHE A 8 0.18 -13.24 -10.50
N GLY A 9 -0.25 -13.86 -11.59
CA GLY A 9 0.64 -14.58 -12.48
C GLY A 9 0.04 -14.73 -13.89
N ILE A 10 0.89 -15.13 -14.83
CA ILE A 10 0.51 -15.44 -16.21
C ILE A 10 1.05 -16.82 -16.56
N LEU A 11 0.20 -17.64 -17.15
CA LEU A 11 0.52 -18.95 -17.70
C LEU A 11 0.38 -18.92 -19.22
N GLU A 12 1.36 -19.43 -19.92
CA GLU A 12 1.26 -19.79 -21.31
C GLU A 12 0.74 -21.21 -21.38
N LEU A 13 -0.47 -21.40 -21.91
CA LEU A 13 -1.14 -22.70 -21.99
C LEU A 13 -0.89 -23.41 -23.30
N GLY A 14 -0.56 -22.65 -24.35
CA GLY A 14 -0.30 -23.13 -25.69
C GLY A 14 0.11 -21.99 -26.62
N LYS A 15 0.21 -22.27 -27.91
CA LYS A 15 0.53 -21.23 -28.88
C LYS A 15 -0.60 -20.19 -28.92
N GLU A 16 -0.26 -18.94 -28.56
CA GLU A 16 -1.22 -17.83 -28.51
C GLU A 16 -2.38 -18.06 -27.52
N GLU A 17 -2.13 -18.85 -26.47
CA GLU A 17 -3.10 -19.10 -25.41
C GLU A 17 -2.51 -18.74 -24.05
N TYR A 18 -3.03 -17.70 -23.42
CA TYR A 18 -2.55 -17.18 -22.14
C TYR A 18 -3.68 -17.09 -21.12
N LEU A 19 -3.35 -17.46 -19.90
CA LEU A 19 -4.19 -17.26 -18.72
C LEU A 19 -3.46 -16.36 -17.73
N ALA A 20 -4.03 -15.21 -17.43
CA ALA A 20 -3.60 -14.43 -16.27
C ALA A 20 -4.56 -14.64 -15.11
N PHE A 21 -4.02 -14.69 -13.90
CA PHE A 21 -4.80 -14.74 -12.67
C PHE A 21 -4.38 -13.62 -11.72
N GLN A 22 -5.30 -13.19 -10.89
CA GLN A 22 -5.07 -12.21 -9.82
C GLN A 22 -5.91 -12.55 -8.61
N ILE A 23 -5.31 -12.42 -7.42
CA ILE A 23 -5.98 -12.54 -6.13
C ILE A 23 -6.22 -11.13 -5.60
N ASN A 24 -7.47 -10.72 -5.45
CA ASN A 24 -7.83 -9.42 -4.90
C ASN A 24 -7.97 -9.54 -3.37
N SER A 25 -6.84 -9.58 -2.69
CA SER A 25 -6.79 -9.61 -1.24
C SER A 25 -5.90 -8.49 -0.71
N ASN A 26 -6.36 -7.80 0.33
CA ASN A 26 -5.54 -6.90 1.12
C ASN A 26 -4.88 -7.62 2.30
N ASN A 27 -5.16 -8.91 2.45
CA ASN A 27 -4.65 -9.78 3.51
C ASN A 27 -3.67 -10.81 2.93
N SER A 28 -3.41 -11.84 3.69
CA SER A 28 -2.63 -12.97 3.23
C SER A 28 -3.33 -13.73 2.09
N TRP A 29 -2.55 -14.23 1.18
CA TRP A 29 -3.01 -14.99 0.03
C TRP A 29 -2.03 -16.14 -0.28
N TYR A 30 -2.52 -17.10 -1.05
CA TYR A 30 -1.76 -18.24 -1.51
C TYR A 30 -2.21 -18.64 -2.92
N TYR A 31 -1.28 -19.07 -3.72
CA TYR A 31 -1.59 -19.81 -4.93
C TYR A 31 -0.59 -20.96 -5.12
N GLU A 32 -1.01 -21.94 -5.86
CA GLU A 32 -0.22 -23.11 -6.22
C GLU A 32 -0.46 -23.48 -7.67
N ILE A 33 0.62 -23.71 -8.40
CA ILE A 33 0.63 -24.30 -9.72
C ILE A 33 1.36 -25.62 -9.59
N SER A 34 0.65 -26.71 -9.81
CA SER A 34 1.20 -28.06 -9.65
C SER A 34 0.49 -29.03 -10.57
N ASP A 35 0.85 -30.32 -10.51
CA ASP A 35 0.19 -31.36 -11.30
C ASP A 35 -0.32 -32.52 -10.43
N VAL A 36 -1.44 -33.07 -10.86
CA VAL A 36 -1.98 -34.34 -10.34
C VAL A 36 -2.25 -35.25 -11.55
N ASN A 37 -1.65 -36.42 -11.54
CA ASN A 37 -1.78 -37.39 -12.62
C ASN A 37 -1.46 -36.80 -14.02
N LYS A 38 -0.41 -36.01 -14.13
CA LYS A 38 0.02 -35.31 -15.35
C LYS A 38 -1.00 -34.27 -15.86
N ARG A 39 -1.85 -33.76 -14.99
CA ARG A 39 -2.77 -32.65 -15.29
C ARG A 39 -2.39 -31.47 -14.43
N LEU A 40 -2.03 -30.36 -15.05
CA LEU A 40 -1.76 -29.11 -14.35
C LEU A 40 -3.03 -28.56 -13.71
N TYR A 41 -2.87 -27.98 -12.55
CA TYR A 41 -3.92 -27.18 -11.91
C TYR A 41 -3.36 -25.87 -11.36
N LEU A 42 -4.23 -24.91 -11.28
CA LEU A 42 -4.02 -23.66 -10.58
C LEU A 42 -4.98 -23.61 -9.37
N CYS A 43 -4.43 -23.54 -8.18
CA CYS A 43 -5.20 -23.29 -6.96
C CYS A 43 -4.99 -21.84 -6.53
N LEU A 44 -6.07 -21.11 -6.27
CA LEU A 44 -6.04 -19.74 -5.74
C LEU A 44 -6.76 -19.75 -4.41
N ASP A 45 -6.14 -19.16 -3.39
CA ASP A 45 -6.67 -19.14 -2.03
C ASP A 45 -6.44 -17.77 -1.38
N GLY A 46 -7.26 -17.43 -0.40
CA GLY A 46 -6.98 -16.37 0.56
C GLY A 46 -5.95 -16.83 1.59
N GLY A 47 -6.02 -16.28 2.80
CA GLY A 47 -5.23 -16.81 3.92
C GLY A 47 -5.70 -18.22 4.31
N ASN A 48 -4.76 -19.10 4.61
CA ASN A 48 -5.04 -20.47 5.05
C ASN A 48 -4.23 -20.86 6.30
N SER A 49 -4.58 -21.97 6.91
CA SER A 49 -3.97 -22.40 8.16
C SER A 49 -2.51 -22.87 7.98
N ALA A 50 -2.18 -23.44 6.83
CA ALA A 50 -0.86 -24.03 6.61
C ALA A 50 0.24 -22.97 6.44
N PHE A 51 -0.05 -21.89 5.72
CA PHE A 51 0.94 -20.87 5.38
C PHE A 51 0.75 -19.53 6.10
N ASN A 52 -0.48 -19.25 6.56
CA ASN A 52 -0.84 -17.95 7.14
C ASN A 52 -1.34 -18.07 8.60
N GLY A 53 -1.50 -19.28 9.14
CA GLY A 53 -2.04 -19.51 10.47
C GLY A 53 -3.50 -19.08 10.61
N TRP A 54 -4.22 -18.90 9.49
CA TRP A 54 -5.59 -18.40 9.49
C TRP A 54 -6.60 -19.51 9.28
N HIS A 55 -7.67 -19.45 10.04
CA HIS A 55 -8.87 -20.30 9.86
C HIS A 55 -10.11 -19.56 10.34
N LYS A 56 -11.27 -19.99 9.87
CA LYS A 56 -12.57 -19.52 10.35
C LYS A 56 -13.48 -20.71 10.61
N THR A 57 -13.97 -20.81 11.83
CA THR A 57 -15.03 -21.77 12.18
C THR A 57 -16.37 -21.16 11.83
N LEU A 58 -17.21 -21.91 11.12
CA LEU A 58 -18.56 -21.50 10.77
C LEU A 58 -19.57 -22.26 11.64
N GLY A 59 -20.46 -21.54 12.29
CA GLY A 59 -21.63 -22.08 12.98
C GLY A 59 -22.76 -22.43 12.00
N PRO A 60 -23.81 -23.13 12.47
CA PRO A 60 -24.97 -23.43 11.64
C PRO A 60 -25.63 -22.17 11.08
N GLY A 61 -25.79 -22.10 9.75
CA GLY A 61 -26.38 -20.95 9.05
C GLY A 61 -25.44 -19.80 8.78
N GLU A 62 -24.20 -19.83 9.26
CA GLU A 62 -23.17 -18.83 8.91
C GLU A 62 -22.59 -19.08 7.52
N THR A 63 -22.21 -17.98 6.87
CA THR A 63 -21.57 -18.00 5.56
C THR A 63 -20.20 -17.30 5.62
N TYR A 64 -19.31 -17.77 4.78
CA TYR A 64 -18.03 -17.11 4.54
C TYR A 64 -17.91 -16.75 3.07
N ARG A 65 -17.53 -15.51 2.79
CA ARG A 65 -17.19 -15.05 1.45
C ARG A 65 -15.66 -15.01 1.35
N SER A 66 -15.12 -15.82 0.45
CA SER A 66 -13.69 -15.80 0.14
C SER A 66 -13.26 -14.50 -0.53
N GLU A 67 -11.97 -14.34 -0.69
CA GLU A 67 -11.39 -13.32 -1.56
C GLU A 67 -11.87 -13.46 -3.00
N THR A 68 -11.79 -12.39 -3.75
CA THR A 68 -12.14 -12.41 -5.17
C THR A 68 -10.94 -12.85 -5.99
N PHE A 69 -11.13 -13.87 -6.80
CA PHE A 69 -10.13 -14.33 -7.76
C PHE A 69 -10.57 -13.89 -9.16
N VAL A 70 -9.62 -13.39 -9.93
CA VAL A 70 -9.86 -12.89 -11.29
C VAL A 70 -9.03 -13.71 -12.26
N LEU A 71 -9.67 -14.18 -13.32
CA LEU A 71 -9.04 -14.89 -14.44
C LEU A 71 -9.25 -14.10 -15.72
N ALA A 72 -8.21 -13.97 -16.53
CA ALA A 72 -8.27 -13.37 -17.85
C ALA A 72 -7.62 -14.31 -18.88
N PHE A 73 -8.34 -14.60 -19.94
CA PHE A 73 -7.85 -15.39 -21.07
C PHE A 73 -7.57 -14.47 -22.25
N GLY A 74 -6.58 -14.80 -23.05
CA GLY A 74 -6.22 -14.01 -24.24
C GLY A 74 -5.15 -14.68 -25.08
N GLU A 75 -4.89 -14.08 -26.23
CA GLU A 75 -3.98 -14.59 -27.26
C GLU A 75 -2.53 -14.06 -27.09
N SER A 76 -2.29 -13.19 -26.10
CA SER A 76 -0.98 -12.62 -25.81
C SER A 76 -0.87 -12.17 -24.36
N VAL A 77 0.35 -12.05 -23.86
CA VAL A 77 0.66 -11.46 -22.53
C VAL A 77 0.04 -10.07 -22.40
N ASN A 78 0.21 -9.20 -23.40
CA ASN A 78 -0.35 -7.86 -23.38
C ASN A 78 -1.89 -7.87 -23.34
N GLY A 79 -2.53 -8.80 -24.05
CA GLY A 79 -3.99 -8.96 -24.06
C GLY A 79 -4.53 -9.28 -22.67
N VAL A 80 -3.95 -10.26 -21.97
CA VAL A 80 -4.40 -10.63 -20.62
C VAL A 80 -4.09 -9.55 -19.58
N LEU A 81 -2.96 -8.85 -19.69
CA LEU A 81 -2.63 -7.71 -18.84
C LEU A 81 -3.61 -6.53 -19.04
N SER A 82 -3.96 -6.23 -20.30
CA SER A 82 -4.96 -5.21 -20.60
C SER A 82 -6.31 -5.56 -19.99
N SER A 83 -6.75 -6.83 -20.11
CA SER A 83 -8.00 -7.30 -19.51
C SER A 83 -8.02 -7.15 -17.99
N LEU A 84 -6.93 -7.50 -17.30
CA LEU A 84 -6.81 -7.29 -15.85
C LEU A 84 -6.79 -5.79 -15.50
N THR A 85 -6.13 -4.95 -16.29
CA THR A 85 -6.09 -3.51 -16.10
C THR A 85 -7.48 -2.89 -16.23
N ASP A 86 -8.23 -3.28 -17.25
CA ASP A 86 -9.60 -2.81 -17.46
C ASP A 86 -10.55 -3.28 -16.34
N TYR A 87 -10.36 -4.48 -15.85
CA TYR A 87 -11.07 -4.95 -14.67
C TYR A 87 -10.77 -4.06 -13.45
N ARG A 88 -9.49 -3.79 -13.16
CA ARG A 88 -9.09 -2.93 -12.04
C ARG A 88 -9.67 -1.52 -12.16
N ARG A 89 -9.65 -0.92 -13.34
CA ARG A 89 -10.23 0.40 -13.58
C ARG A 89 -11.73 0.44 -13.30
N ARG A 90 -12.44 -0.64 -13.58
CA ARG A 90 -13.89 -0.74 -13.31
C ARG A 90 -14.22 -0.88 -11.83
N ILE A 91 -13.38 -1.56 -11.05
CA ILE A 91 -13.61 -1.78 -9.62
C ILE A 91 -12.94 -0.73 -8.73
N ALA A 92 -12.00 0.05 -9.27
CA ALA A 92 -11.33 1.11 -8.54
C ALA A 92 -12.34 2.16 -8.09
N GLY A 93 -12.30 2.51 -6.81
CA GLY A 93 -13.01 3.67 -6.29
C GLY A 93 -12.47 4.95 -6.93
N LYS A 94 -13.34 5.90 -7.20
CA LYS A 94 -12.92 7.24 -7.62
C LYS A 94 -12.64 8.10 -6.39
N CYS A 95 -11.49 8.76 -6.40
CA CYS A 95 -11.09 9.72 -5.40
C CYS A 95 -10.78 11.06 -6.09
N SER A 96 -11.26 12.15 -5.55
CA SER A 96 -11.01 13.49 -6.14
C SER A 96 -9.51 13.83 -6.17
N ALA A 97 -8.72 13.29 -5.25
CA ALA A 97 -7.27 13.44 -5.27
C ALA A 97 -6.63 12.76 -6.48
N ASP A 98 -7.17 11.61 -6.92
CA ASP A 98 -6.67 10.90 -8.10
C ASP A 98 -6.99 11.64 -9.41
N GLU A 99 -8.07 12.44 -9.42
CA GLU A 99 -8.45 13.23 -10.59
C GLU A 99 -7.53 14.43 -10.80
N ASN A 100 -7.03 15.02 -9.72
CA ASN A 100 -6.22 16.24 -9.76
C ASN A 100 -4.70 15.96 -9.77
N LEU A 101 -4.27 14.75 -9.44
CA LEU A 101 -2.86 14.33 -9.35
C LEU A 101 -2.00 15.38 -8.62
N PRO A 102 -2.27 15.67 -7.34
CA PRO A 102 -1.59 16.73 -6.63
C PRO A 102 -0.11 16.47 -6.46
N VAL A 103 0.69 17.53 -6.46
CA VAL A 103 2.12 17.42 -6.16
C VAL A 103 2.32 17.32 -4.66
N ILE A 104 3.01 16.24 -4.24
CA ILE A 104 3.24 15.91 -2.84
C ILE A 104 4.75 15.97 -2.57
N PHE A 105 5.16 16.68 -1.54
CA PHE A 105 6.52 16.64 -1.00
C PHE A 105 6.53 15.86 0.30
N ASN A 106 7.43 14.88 0.38
CA ASN A 106 7.69 14.11 1.60
C ASN A 106 9.10 14.44 2.10
N GLU A 107 9.22 14.88 3.35
CA GLU A 107 10.51 15.35 3.91
C GLU A 107 11.47 14.22 4.30
N TYR A 108 11.01 12.98 4.41
CA TYR A 108 11.82 11.87 4.93
C TYR A 108 13.14 11.68 4.20
N MET A 109 13.08 11.48 2.88
CA MET A 109 14.26 11.19 2.08
C MET A 109 15.17 12.41 1.85
N HIS A 110 14.61 13.61 2.01
CA HIS A 110 15.30 14.85 1.64
C HIS A 110 15.98 15.54 2.81
N LEU A 111 15.37 15.55 3.99
CA LEU A 111 15.82 16.42 5.07
C LEU A 111 16.61 15.71 6.15
N SER A 112 16.18 14.63 6.67
CA SER A 112 16.81 14.05 7.84
C SER A 112 16.38 12.64 8.16
N TRP A 113 15.84 11.95 7.17
CA TRP A 113 15.31 10.61 7.38
C TRP A 113 14.23 10.64 8.49
N ASP A 114 14.52 9.99 9.59
CA ASP A 114 13.65 9.87 10.75
C ASP A 114 13.86 10.97 11.82
N SER A 115 14.47 12.09 11.48
CA SER A 115 14.81 13.16 12.40
C SER A 115 14.23 14.53 12.01
N PRO A 116 12.93 14.64 11.66
CA PRO A 116 12.29 15.93 11.45
C PRO A 116 12.24 16.69 12.78
N ASP A 117 12.31 18.01 12.71
CA ASP A 117 12.09 18.91 13.84
C ASP A 117 11.33 20.17 13.39
N GLU A 118 10.76 20.92 14.36
CA GLU A 118 9.95 22.10 14.06
C GLU A 118 10.66 23.09 13.13
N ASN A 119 11.95 23.36 13.35
CA ASN A 119 12.70 24.36 12.59
C ASN A 119 13.02 23.88 11.18
N ARG A 120 13.50 22.65 11.04
CA ARG A 120 13.82 22.05 9.73
C ARG A 120 12.59 21.93 8.87
N THR A 121 11.49 21.41 9.42
CA THR A 121 10.21 21.29 8.73
C THR A 121 9.69 22.65 8.26
N ARG A 122 9.74 23.69 9.11
CA ARG A 122 9.30 25.03 8.73
C ARG A 122 10.15 25.64 7.64
N ASN A 123 11.48 25.57 7.77
CA ASN A 123 12.41 26.10 6.77
C ASN A 123 12.26 25.38 5.42
N ALA A 124 12.01 24.08 5.44
CA ALA A 124 11.74 23.34 4.21
C ALA A 124 10.40 23.74 3.61
N ALA A 125 9.34 23.84 4.42
CA ALA A 125 8.01 24.20 3.97
C ALA A 125 7.97 25.56 3.25
N GLU A 126 8.72 26.56 3.72
CA GLU A 126 8.84 27.86 3.06
C GLU A 126 9.36 27.74 1.63
N ARG A 127 10.43 26.98 1.43
CA ARG A 127 11.04 26.78 0.10
C ARG A 127 10.18 25.90 -0.80
N ILE A 128 9.52 24.90 -0.25
CA ILE A 128 8.70 23.95 -0.99
C ILE A 128 7.39 24.65 -1.44
N ALA A 129 6.84 25.55 -0.65
CA ALA A 129 5.65 26.33 -1.02
C ALA A 129 5.89 27.17 -2.30
N GLU A 130 7.10 27.72 -2.49
CA GLU A 130 7.46 28.49 -3.67
C GLU A 130 7.46 27.67 -4.97
N LEU A 131 7.55 26.32 -4.85
CA LEU A 131 7.56 25.39 -5.98
C LEU A 131 6.15 24.94 -6.41
N GLY A 132 5.10 25.43 -5.75
CA GLY A 132 3.71 25.08 -6.06
C GLY A 132 3.31 23.68 -5.59
N VAL A 133 3.98 23.14 -4.59
CA VAL A 133 3.61 21.88 -3.96
C VAL A 133 2.31 22.05 -3.18
N GLU A 134 1.38 21.11 -3.33
CA GLU A 134 0.06 21.18 -2.72
C GLU A 134 -0.01 20.48 -1.34
N TYR A 135 0.76 19.42 -1.16
CA TYR A 135 0.79 18.62 0.08
C TYR A 135 2.19 18.49 0.61
N TYR A 136 2.35 18.78 1.89
CA TYR A 136 3.60 18.58 2.64
C TYR A 136 3.42 17.43 3.63
N VAL A 137 4.23 16.39 3.52
CA VAL A 137 4.18 15.21 4.39
C VAL A 137 5.32 15.27 5.41
N ILE A 138 4.96 15.42 6.68
CA ILE A 138 5.87 15.18 7.80
C ILE A 138 5.85 13.68 8.05
N ASP A 139 6.91 12.99 7.65
CA ASP A 139 7.03 11.54 7.70
C ASP A 139 7.56 11.06 9.06
N CYS A 140 8.12 9.87 9.09
CA CYS A 140 8.66 9.22 10.28
C CYS A 140 9.52 10.18 11.12
N GLY A 141 9.34 10.15 12.43
CA GLY A 141 10.06 11.05 13.35
C GLY A 141 9.23 12.15 13.98
N TRP A 142 8.00 12.36 13.52
CA TRP A 142 7.10 13.29 14.17
C TRP A 142 6.54 12.78 15.51
N HIS A 143 6.59 11.46 15.71
CA HIS A 143 5.98 10.77 16.85
C HIS A 143 7.00 10.41 17.93
N ASP A 144 6.49 9.87 19.04
CA ASP A 144 7.21 9.56 20.28
C ASP A 144 8.63 9.07 20.07
N GLU A 145 9.52 9.66 20.82
CA GLU A 145 10.88 9.23 21.05
C GLU A 145 11.09 8.96 22.54
N VAL A 146 12.03 8.11 22.85
CA VAL A 146 12.57 7.97 24.20
C VAL A 146 14.03 8.38 24.15
N ASP A 147 14.40 9.35 24.99
CA ASP A 147 15.77 9.89 25.10
C ASP A 147 16.35 10.50 23.82
N GLY A 148 15.50 11.04 22.96
CA GLY A 148 15.93 11.72 21.72
C GLY A 148 16.44 10.80 20.62
N ASN A 149 16.37 9.49 20.80
CA ASN A 149 16.89 8.50 19.88
C ASN A 149 15.80 7.64 19.26
N VAL A 150 16.12 7.15 18.09
CA VAL A 150 15.47 6.15 17.24
C VAL A 150 14.01 5.80 17.52
N ILE A 151 13.19 6.15 16.60
CA ILE A 151 11.73 6.13 16.64
C ILE A 151 11.14 4.74 16.44
N TYR A 152 11.77 3.90 15.63
CA TYR A 152 11.22 2.63 15.20
C TYR A 152 10.86 1.63 16.31
N PRO A 153 11.62 1.50 17.42
CA PRO A 153 11.22 0.66 18.52
C PRO A 153 9.96 1.13 19.27
N TYR A 154 9.56 2.38 19.07
CA TYR A 154 8.49 3.04 19.83
C TYR A 154 7.24 3.36 18.99
N VAL A 155 7.18 2.87 17.75
CA VAL A 155 5.98 3.00 16.92
C VAL A 155 4.79 2.29 17.55
N GLY A 156 3.60 2.87 17.41
CA GLY A 156 2.34 2.27 17.86
C GLY A 156 1.47 3.19 18.69
N LYS A 157 2.02 4.00 19.56
CA LYS A 157 1.24 4.99 20.34
C LYS A 157 0.90 6.25 19.56
N TRP A 158 1.69 6.59 18.56
CA TRP A 158 1.47 7.69 17.62
C TRP A 158 1.21 9.03 18.29
N ARG A 159 2.01 9.37 19.28
CA ARG A 159 1.99 10.66 19.95
C ARG A 159 3.01 11.59 19.31
N GLU A 160 2.73 12.89 19.30
CA GLU A 160 3.71 13.87 18.83
C GLU A 160 4.94 13.93 19.75
N SER A 161 6.12 14.08 19.15
CA SER A 161 7.35 14.28 19.89
C SER A 161 7.47 15.75 20.32
N HIS A 162 7.37 16.03 21.61
CA HIS A 162 7.55 17.38 22.13
C HIS A 162 9.01 17.84 22.15
N ALA A 163 9.96 16.92 22.10
CA ALA A 163 11.37 17.27 21.97
C ALA A 163 11.68 17.84 20.59
N ARG A 164 11.10 17.26 19.53
CA ARG A 164 11.28 17.69 18.15
C ARG A 164 10.34 18.82 17.72
N PHE A 165 9.13 18.80 18.25
CA PHE A 165 8.09 19.81 17.99
C PHE A 165 7.67 20.47 19.31
N PRO A 166 8.53 21.30 19.93
CA PRO A 166 8.24 21.88 21.24
C PRO A 166 7.02 22.80 21.23
N GLY A 167 6.69 23.38 20.10
CA GLY A 167 5.45 24.15 19.89
C GLY A 167 4.20 23.30 19.63
N GLY A 168 4.36 21.99 19.55
CA GLY A 168 3.34 21.03 19.16
C GLY A 168 3.22 20.88 17.64
N LEU A 169 2.94 19.65 17.19
CA LEU A 169 2.80 19.34 15.76
C LEU A 169 1.70 20.17 15.08
N LYS A 170 0.62 20.46 15.83
CA LYS A 170 -0.47 21.31 15.36
C LYS A 170 -0.02 22.71 14.94
N LYS A 171 0.94 23.30 15.67
CA LYS A 171 1.50 24.60 15.32
C LYS A 171 2.26 24.55 14.02
N THR A 172 3.08 23.53 13.84
CA THR A 172 3.85 23.29 12.61
C THR A 172 2.94 23.03 11.41
N THR A 173 1.93 22.17 11.54
CA THR A 173 0.97 21.92 10.45
C THR A 173 0.11 23.15 10.10
N ASN A 174 -0.26 23.98 11.09
CA ASN A 174 -0.95 25.23 10.82
C ASN A 174 -0.05 26.22 10.07
N TYR A 175 1.24 26.25 10.39
CA TYR A 175 2.19 27.05 9.63
C TYR A 175 2.30 26.59 8.17
N ILE A 176 2.43 25.28 7.91
CA ILE A 176 2.43 24.73 6.55
C ILE A 176 1.16 25.15 5.80
N ARG A 177 -0.01 25.05 6.46
CA ARG A 177 -1.28 25.51 5.86
C ARG A 177 -1.31 27.00 5.55
N SER A 178 -0.68 27.84 6.39
CA SER A 178 -0.59 29.28 6.14
C SER A 178 0.25 29.62 4.90
N LEU A 179 1.10 28.70 4.45
CA LEU A 179 1.86 28.80 3.20
C LEU A 179 1.08 28.28 1.97
N GLY A 180 -0.18 27.87 2.13
CA GLY A 180 -1.05 27.40 1.06
C GLY A 180 -1.03 25.88 0.81
N MET A 181 -0.23 25.12 1.53
CA MET A 181 -0.18 23.66 1.43
C MET A 181 -1.15 22.96 2.40
N LYS A 182 -1.34 21.67 2.21
CA LYS A 182 -2.16 20.78 3.06
C LYS A 182 -1.30 19.78 3.79
#